data_f63e166ee61f153890d6c673c29d76a9
#
_entry.id   f63e166ee61f153890d6c673c29d76a9
#
_cell.length_a   1.000
_cell.length_b   1.000
_cell.length_c   1.000
_cell.angle_alpha   90.00
_cell.angle_beta   90.00
_cell.angle_gamma   90.00
#
_symmetry.space_group_name_H-M   'P 1'
#
loop_
_entity.id
_entity.type
_entity.pdbx_description
1 polymer ?
#
loop_
_entity_poly.entity_id
_entity_poly.type
_entity_poly.pdbx_seq_one_letter_code
_entity_poly.pdbx_strand_id
1 'polypeptide(L)'
;MGASAAYGLDLDFATHTDLLRWATHMRLPIDRWRSQHYTHADVPKVLTTTHGDWRGVWVSLSCCEPTTDTPPEFLPPEVMAA
;
A
#
# COMPACT_ATOMS: atom_id res chain seq x y z
N MET A 1 17.88 -15.21 15.19
CA MET A 1 18.31 -13.95 15.58
C MET A 1 17.52 -12.81 14.97
N GLY A 2 17.38 -11.78 15.67
CA GLY A 2 16.60 -10.64 15.20
C GLY A 2 17.34 -9.71 14.26
N ALA A 3 18.49 -10.11 13.74
CA ALA A 3 19.28 -9.23 12.90
C ALA A 3 18.54 -8.76 11.66
N SER A 4 17.76 -9.65 11.05
CA SER A 4 17.03 -9.28 9.84
C SER A 4 15.99 -8.22 10.12
N ALA A 5 15.45 -8.16 11.33
CA ALA A 5 14.46 -7.15 11.69
C ALA A 5 15.05 -5.76 11.79
N ALA A 6 16.37 -5.65 11.94
CA ALA A 6 17.03 -4.35 12.03
C ALA A 6 17.20 -3.69 10.65
N TYR A 7 16.98 -4.42 9.59
CA TYR A 7 17.19 -3.93 8.23
C TYR A 7 15.89 -3.87 7.47
N GLY A 8 14.95 -3.11 8.00
CA GLY A 8 13.70 -2.86 7.33
C GLY A 8 13.75 -1.56 6.55
N LEU A 9 13.03 -1.49 5.46
CA LEU A 9 12.93 -0.29 4.66
C LEU A 9 11.45 0.06 4.53
N ASP A 10 11.08 1.26 4.99
CA ASP A 10 9.70 1.75 4.91
C ASP A 10 9.63 2.87 3.89
N LEU A 11 8.77 2.71 2.90
CA LEU A 11 8.58 3.71 1.86
C LEU A 11 7.13 4.15 1.83
N ASP A 12 6.91 5.46 1.85
CA ASP A 12 5.59 6.05 1.74
C ASP A 12 5.45 6.72 0.38
N PHE A 13 4.34 6.49 -0.28
CA PHE A 13 4.07 7.05 -1.60
C PHE A 13 2.88 8.00 -1.54
N ALA A 14 2.93 9.03 -2.38
CA ALA A 14 1.85 10.00 -2.45
C ALA A 14 0.63 9.45 -3.20
N THR A 15 0.86 8.52 -4.13
CA THR A 15 -0.21 7.97 -4.95
C THR A 15 -0.14 6.46 -5.00
N HIS A 16 -1.32 5.84 -5.18
CA HIS A 16 -1.37 4.39 -5.36
C HIS A 16 -0.70 3.95 -6.66
N THR A 17 -0.70 4.82 -7.66
CA THR A 17 -0.02 4.52 -8.92
C THR A 17 1.47 4.32 -8.69
N ASP A 18 2.10 5.17 -7.88
CA ASP A 18 3.50 5.02 -7.56
C ASP A 18 3.74 3.80 -6.69
N LEU A 19 2.85 3.55 -5.73
CA LEU A 19 2.95 2.35 -4.90
C LEU A 19 2.94 1.10 -5.78
N LEU A 20 2.01 1.03 -6.73
CA LEU A 20 1.91 -0.11 -7.64
C LEU A 20 3.17 -0.27 -8.48
N ARG A 21 3.70 0.85 -8.98
CA ARG A 21 4.91 0.83 -9.80
C ARG A 21 6.09 0.23 -9.02
N TRP A 22 6.30 0.67 -7.79
CA TRP A 22 7.40 0.18 -6.99
C TRP A 22 7.18 -1.25 -6.51
N ALA A 23 5.96 -1.60 -6.12
CA ALA A 23 5.65 -2.98 -5.73
C ALA A 23 5.90 -3.94 -6.89
N THR A 24 5.53 -3.55 -8.10
CA THR A 24 5.77 -4.36 -9.29
C THR A 24 7.28 -4.50 -9.56
N HIS A 25 8.01 -3.40 -9.43
CA HIS A 25 9.46 -3.41 -9.61
C HIS A 25 10.14 -4.36 -8.61
N MET A 26 9.67 -4.34 -7.37
CA MET A 26 10.23 -5.18 -6.32
C MET A 26 9.63 -6.59 -6.30
N ARG A 27 8.67 -6.86 -7.18
CA ARG A 27 8.00 -8.16 -7.28
C ARG A 27 7.34 -8.57 -5.97
N LEU A 28 6.77 -7.60 -5.28
CA LEU A 28 6.02 -7.88 -4.06
C LEU A 28 4.66 -8.48 -4.40
N PRO A 29 4.18 -9.46 -3.61
CA PRO A 29 2.90 -10.12 -3.91
C PRO A 29 1.74 -9.13 -3.83
N ILE A 30 0.97 -9.04 -4.90
CA ILE A 30 -0.19 -8.14 -4.94
C ILE A 30 -1.32 -8.68 -4.06
N ASP A 31 -1.45 -9.98 -3.96
CA ASP A 31 -2.50 -10.61 -3.16
C ASP A 31 -2.33 -10.39 -1.65
N ARG A 32 -1.20 -9.83 -1.24
CA ARG A 32 -0.97 -9.51 0.17
C ARG A 32 -1.23 -8.05 0.50
N TRP A 33 -1.78 -7.30 -0.44
CA TRP A 33 -2.09 -5.92 -0.21
C TRP A 33 -3.25 -5.79 0.76
N ARG A 34 -3.12 -4.85 1.68
CA ARG A 34 -4.16 -4.56 2.64
C ARG A 34 -4.55 -3.11 2.52
N SER A 35 -5.83 -2.88 2.29
CA SER A 35 -6.36 -1.53 2.17
C SER A 35 -7.34 -1.27 3.29
N GLN A 36 -7.18 -0.13 3.95
CA GLN A 36 -8.08 0.33 4.98
C GLN A 36 -8.80 1.58 4.47
N HIS A 37 -10.10 1.62 4.69
CA HIS A 37 -10.93 2.74 4.28
C HIS A 37 -11.37 3.49 5.52
N TYR A 38 -11.09 4.78 5.56
CA TYR A 38 -11.43 5.59 6.72
C TYR A 38 -11.67 7.03 6.29
N THR A 39 -12.23 7.82 7.20
CA THR A 39 -12.48 9.23 6.96
C THR A 39 -11.62 10.04 7.91
N HIS A 40 -10.92 11.02 7.36
CA HIS A 40 -10.11 11.95 8.16
C HIS A 40 -10.46 13.36 7.76
N ALA A 41 -10.87 14.16 8.73
CA ALA A 41 -11.29 15.55 8.49
C ALA A 41 -12.36 15.62 7.38
N ASP A 42 -13.34 14.71 7.46
CA ASP A 42 -14.45 14.61 6.50
C ASP A 42 -14.03 14.21 5.08
N VAL A 43 -12.78 13.77 4.90
CA VAL A 43 -12.31 13.29 3.61
C VAL A 43 -12.14 11.78 3.67
N PRO A 44 -12.90 11.04 2.83
CA PRO A 44 -12.68 9.58 2.74
C PRO A 44 -11.31 9.29 2.14
N LYS A 45 -10.60 8.39 2.77
CA LYS A 45 -9.23 8.03 2.37
C LYS A 45 -9.04 6.53 2.34
N VAL A 46 -8.07 6.12 1.55
CA VAL A 46 -7.64 4.72 1.44
C VAL A 46 -6.17 4.64 1.80
N LEU A 47 -5.88 3.83 2.81
CA LEU A 47 -4.50 3.51 3.18
C LEU A 47 -4.23 2.09 2.71
N THR A 48 -3.29 1.94 1.81
CA THR A 48 -2.88 0.62 1.30
C THR A 48 -1.45 0.34 1.74
N THR A 49 -1.24 -0.87 2.25
CA THR A 49 0.08 -1.32 2.66
C THR A 49 0.38 -2.67 2.02
N THR A 50 1.64 -2.86 1.67
CA THR A 50 2.15 -4.16 1.26
C THR A 50 3.57 -4.29 1.78
N HIS A 51 4.03 -5.53 1.90
CA HIS A 51 5.38 -5.76 2.39
C HIS A 51 5.89 -7.08 1.85
N GLY A 52 7.18 -7.26 1.92
CA GLY A 52 7.82 -8.47 1.47
C GLY A 52 9.31 -8.36 1.56
N ASP A 53 9.98 -9.39 1.05
CA ASP A 53 11.45 -9.43 1.01
C ASP A 53 11.91 -9.00 -0.36
N TRP A 54 12.86 -8.07 -0.39
CA TRP A 54 13.46 -7.62 -1.63
C TRP A 54 14.97 -7.61 -1.47
N ARG A 55 15.62 -8.55 -2.16
CA ARG A 55 17.07 -8.71 -2.13
C ARG A 55 17.62 -8.87 -0.71
N GLY A 56 16.89 -9.63 0.11
CA GLY A 56 17.30 -9.88 1.48
C GLY A 56 16.95 -8.79 2.47
N VAL A 57 16.25 -7.75 2.03
CA VAL A 57 15.80 -6.65 2.89
C VAL A 57 14.29 -6.70 3.01
N TRP A 58 13.79 -6.62 4.23
CA TRP A 58 12.35 -6.53 4.45
C TRP A 58 11.89 -5.13 4.11
N VAL A 59 10.93 -5.01 3.19
CA VAL A 59 10.42 -3.72 2.76
C VAL A 59 8.93 -3.63 3.07
N SER A 60 8.51 -2.43 3.47
CA SER A 60 7.09 -2.09 3.66
C SER A 60 6.79 -0.88 2.81
N LEU A 61 5.78 -0.99 1.98
CA LEU A 61 5.33 0.12 1.13
C LEU A 61 3.95 0.54 1.59
N SER A 62 3.71 1.84 1.64
CA SER A 62 2.39 2.34 2.02
C SER A 62 2.03 3.58 1.22
N CYS A 63 0.74 3.79 1.08
CA CYS A 63 0.20 4.96 0.41
C CYS A 63 -1.14 5.31 1.04
N CYS A 64 -1.35 6.58 1.30
CA CYS A 64 -2.63 7.09 1.81
C CYS A 64 -3.10 8.16 0.85
N GLU A 65 -4.23 7.91 0.19
CA GLU A 65 -4.79 8.81 -0.82
C GLU A 65 -6.26 9.05 -0.55
N PRO A 66 -6.80 10.22 -0.94
CA PRO A 66 -8.26 10.38 -0.96
C PRO A 66 -8.91 9.32 -1.84
N THR A 67 -10.08 8.84 -1.44
CA THR A 67 -10.79 7.80 -2.19
C THR A 67 -11.05 8.22 -3.63
N THR A 68 -11.31 9.51 -3.86
CA THR A 68 -11.57 10.03 -5.21
C THR A 68 -10.36 9.93 -6.14
N ASP A 69 -9.14 9.90 -5.58
CA ASP A 69 -7.91 9.83 -6.35
C ASP A 69 -7.36 8.41 -6.44
N THR A 70 -7.99 7.47 -5.75
CA THR A 70 -7.49 6.11 -5.65
C THR A 70 -7.98 5.27 -6.82
N PRO A 71 -7.08 4.50 -7.49
CA PRO A 71 -7.52 3.61 -8.56
C PRO A 71 -8.54 2.59 -8.08
N PRO A 72 -9.51 2.21 -8.93
CA PRO A 72 -10.60 1.30 -8.53
C PRO A 72 -10.12 -0.04 -7.96
N GLU A 73 -8.99 -0.54 -8.41
CA GLU A 73 -8.50 -1.83 -7.94
C GLU A 73 -8.14 -1.85 -6.46
N PHE A 74 -8.00 -0.68 -5.83
CA PHE A 74 -7.72 -0.57 -4.40
C PHE A 74 -8.96 -0.29 -3.56
N LEU A 75 -10.11 -0.14 -4.20
CA LEU A 75 -11.35 0.17 -3.50
C LEU A 75 -12.11 -1.13 -3.20
N PRO A 76 -12.86 -1.19 -2.08
CA PRO A 76 -13.64 -2.37 -1.80
C PRO A 76 -14.84 -2.47 -2.76
N PRO A 77 -15.35 -3.68 -3.02
CA PRO A 77 -16.45 -3.87 -3.94
C PRO A 77 -17.70 -3.05 -3.61
N GLU A 78 -17.99 -2.85 -2.33
CA GLU A 78 -19.18 -2.09 -1.95
C GLU A 78 -19.08 -0.62 -2.32
N VAL A 79 -17.88 -0.06 -2.38
CA VAL A 79 -17.69 1.32 -2.84
C VAL A 79 -17.94 1.41 -4.33
N MET A 80 -17.48 0.41 -5.07
CA MET A 80 -17.63 0.40 -6.53
C MET A 80 -19.08 0.12 -6.94
N ALA A 81 -19.82 -0.63 -6.12
CA ALA A 81 -21.20 -0.96 -6.41
C ALA A 81 -22.14 0.22 -6.17
N ALA A 82 -21.73 1.16 -5.36
CA ALA A 82 -22.51 2.33 -5.08
C ALA A 82 -22.37 3.37 -6.17
#